data_6db09bb56ae005427c475b65df15c8b1
#
_entry.id   6db09bb56ae005427c475b65df15c8b1
#
_cell.length_a   1.000
_cell.length_b   1.000
_cell.length_c   1.000
_cell.angle_alpha   90.00
_cell.angle_beta   90.00
_cell.angle_gamma   90.00
#
_symmetry.space_group_name_H-M   'P 1'
#
loop_
_entity.id
_entity.type
_entity.pdbx_description
1 polymer ?
#
loop_
_entity_poly.entity_id
_entity_poly.type
_entity_poly.pdbx_seq_one_letter_code
_entity_poly.pdbx_strand_id
1 'polypeptide(L)'
;MTNEFCKKPSIAIVDPNTLAVLGLTHLLESVMPVIEIDAYASFAELEANHPERYFHYFADMRIVLAHMGFFQSMRHKTIVLANSAVDKASALGSFHTICTNQPEKQLLRSILMLEQHAHANGRNLPPVVHAHNENAVSLSSREIEVMSLVVKGYINKEI
;
A
#
# COMPACT_ATOMS: atom_id res chain seq x y z
N MET A 1 -11.78 33.71 6.56
CA MET A 1 -12.00 32.33 7.08
C MET A 1 -11.71 31.38 5.93
N THR A 2 -10.50 30.92 5.84
CA THR A 2 -10.11 29.89 4.87
C THR A 2 -10.62 28.57 5.39
N ASN A 3 -11.64 28.02 4.73
CA ASN A 3 -12.10 26.66 4.91
C ASN A 3 -10.97 25.73 4.48
N GLU A 4 -10.09 25.34 5.39
CA GLU A 4 -9.26 24.17 5.19
C GLU A 4 -10.21 22.96 5.15
N PHE A 5 -10.73 22.70 3.95
CA PHE A 5 -11.32 21.39 3.67
C PHE A 5 -10.26 20.37 4.05
N CYS A 6 -10.55 19.59 5.06
CA CYS A 6 -9.75 18.44 5.45
C CYS A 6 -9.56 17.58 4.19
N LYS A 7 -8.44 17.79 3.50
CA LYS A 7 -8.14 17.16 2.23
C LYS A 7 -8.05 15.67 2.52
N LYS A 8 -8.94 14.88 1.95
CA LYS A 8 -8.92 13.44 2.12
C LYS A 8 -7.56 12.89 1.71
N PRO A 9 -6.99 11.95 2.46
CA PRO A 9 -5.75 11.31 2.04
C PRO A 9 -5.95 10.62 0.69
N SER A 10 -5.03 10.80 -0.23
CA SER A 10 -5.10 10.23 -1.57
C SER A 10 -3.97 9.24 -1.81
N ILE A 11 -4.29 8.17 -2.53
CA ILE A 11 -3.36 7.11 -2.96
C ILE A 11 -3.27 7.14 -4.48
N ALA A 12 -2.06 6.97 -5.01
CA ALA A 12 -1.83 6.74 -6.43
C ALA A 12 -1.58 5.25 -6.71
N ILE A 13 -2.28 4.70 -7.69
CA ILE A 13 -1.95 3.40 -8.27
C ILE A 13 -1.29 3.65 -9.63
N VAL A 14 -0.10 3.11 -9.83
CA VAL A 14 0.67 3.31 -11.07
C VAL A 14 0.97 1.95 -11.70
N ASP A 15 0.08 1.49 -12.54
CA ASP A 15 0.16 0.17 -13.17
C ASP A 15 -0.54 0.18 -14.54
N PRO A 16 0.10 -0.27 -15.62
CA PRO A 16 -0.52 -0.36 -16.94
C PRO A 16 -1.55 -1.50 -17.04
N ASN A 17 -1.60 -2.41 -16.06
CA ASN A 17 -2.54 -3.52 -16.05
C ASN A 17 -3.89 -3.10 -15.45
N THR A 18 -4.87 -2.86 -16.32
CA THR A 18 -6.22 -2.42 -15.92
C THR A 18 -6.90 -3.36 -14.92
N LEU A 19 -6.73 -4.68 -15.07
CA LEU A 19 -7.35 -5.65 -14.13
C LEU A 19 -6.70 -5.57 -12.75
N ALA A 20 -5.38 -5.40 -12.70
CA ALA A 20 -4.67 -5.20 -11.43
C ALA A 20 -5.13 -3.90 -10.75
N VAL A 21 -5.25 -2.83 -11.50
CA VAL A 21 -5.76 -1.53 -11.00
C VAL A 21 -7.17 -1.66 -10.45
N LEU A 22 -8.10 -2.28 -11.18
CA LEU A 22 -9.48 -2.47 -10.75
C LEU A 22 -9.56 -3.34 -9.48
N GLY A 23 -8.82 -4.44 -9.45
CA GLY A 23 -8.78 -5.33 -8.29
C GLY A 23 -8.19 -4.65 -7.05
N LEU A 24 -7.08 -3.94 -7.20
CA LEU A 24 -6.43 -3.22 -6.10
C LEU A 24 -7.31 -2.06 -5.60
N THR A 25 -7.92 -1.30 -6.49
CA THR A 25 -8.87 -0.23 -6.13
C THR A 25 -10.00 -0.79 -5.27
N HIS A 26 -10.62 -1.89 -5.71
CA HIS A 26 -11.69 -2.54 -4.95
C HIS A 26 -11.23 -3.00 -3.55
N LEU A 27 -10.05 -3.61 -3.46
CA LEU A 27 -9.49 -4.03 -2.17
C LEU A 27 -9.21 -2.83 -1.25
N LEU A 28 -8.59 -1.77 -1.76
CA LEU A 28 -8.29 -0.57 -1.00
C LEU A 28 -9.56 0.14 -0.52
N GLU A 29 -10.57 0.30 -1.37
CA GLU A 29 -11.85 0.87 -1.00
C GLU A 29 -12.58 0.05 0.08
N SER A 30 -12.42 -1.27 0.06
CA SER A 30 -13.03 -2.14 1.05
C SER A 30 -12.45 -1.99 2.45
N VAL A 31 -11.16 -1.65 2.56
CA VAL A 31 -10.46 -1.50 3.86
C VAL A 31 -10.27 -0.04 4.27
N MET A 32 -10.27 0.87 3.32
CA MET A 32 -10.04 2.31 3.53
C MET A 32 -11.09 3.16 2.81
N PRO A 33 -12.36 3.15 3.23
CA PRO A 33 -13.46 3.77 2.48
C PRO A 33 -13.39 5.31 2.40
N VAL A 34 -12.49 5.94 3.15
CA VAL A 34 -12.35 7.42 3.21
C VAL A 34 -11.25 7.92 2.29
N ILE A 35 -10.47 7.04 1.68
CA ILE A 35 -9.33 7.39 0.82
C ILE A 35 -9.80 7.68 -0.62
N GLU A 36 -9.19 8.70 -1.24
CA GLU A 36 -9.29 8.94 -2.68
C GLU A 36 -8.21 8.14 -3.41
N ILE A 37 -8.58 7.48 -4.49
CA ILE A 37 -7.68 6.65 -5.29
C ILE A 37 -7.63 7.18 -6.70
N ASP A 38 -6.44 7.58 -7.14
CA ASP A 38 -6.17 7.95 -8.52
C ASP A 38 -5.33 6.85 -9.18
N ALA A 39 -5.66 6.48 -10.40
CA ALA A 39 -4.96 5.44 -11.16
C ALA A 39 -4.29 6.02 -12.40
N TYR A 40 -3.06 5.62 -12.64
CA TYR A 40 -2.22 6.04 -13.77
C TYR A 40 -1.65 4.81 -14.48
N ALA A 41 -1.71 4.81 -15.80
CA ALA A 41 -1.12 3.72 -16.60
C ALA A 41 0.40 3.86 -16.77
N SER A 42 0.96 5.04 -16.49
CA SER A 42 2.38 5.33 -16.66
C SER A 42 2.91 6.32 -15.63
N PHE A 43 4.22 6.34 -15.47
CA PHE A 43 4.88 7.34 -14.64
C PHE A 43 4.69 8.77 -15.17
N ALA A 44 4.68 8.96 -16.50
CA ALA A 44 4.47 10.28 -17.11
C ALA A 44 3.10 10.88 -16.75
N GLU A 45 2.06 10.04 -16.67
CA GLU A 45 0.73 10.49 -16.21
C GLU A 45 0.74 10.88 -14.74
N LEU A 46 1.40 10.10 -13.88
CA LEU A 46 1.57 10.44 -12.46
C LEU A 46 2.33 11.79 -12.33
N GLU A 47 3.44 11.94 -13.04
CA GLU A 47 4.29 13.14 -12.98
C GLU A 47 3.54 14.41 -13.39
N ALA A 48 2.65 14.31 -14.38
CA ALA A 48 1.81 15.42 -14.84
C ALA A 48 0.72 15.83 -13.83
N ASN A 49 0.46 15.02 -12.80
CA ASN A 49 -0.65 15.21 -11.86
C ASN A 49 -0.21 15.47 -10.42
N HIS A 50 0.85 16.27 -10.22
CA HIS A 50 1.34 16.63 -8.88
C HIS A 50 1.65 15.42 -8.01
N PRO A 51 2.68 14.65 -8.35
CA PRO A 51 2.98 13.36 -7.73
C PRO A 51 3.26 13.46 -6.23
N GLU A 52 3.73 14.61 -5.73
CA GLU A 52 4.07 14.83 -4.31
C GLU A 52 2.86 14.82 -3.37
N ARG A 53 1.65 14.97 -3.89
CA ARG A 53 0.41 15.09 -3.09
C ARG A 53 -0.05 13.81 -2.45
N TYR A 54 0.40 12.65 -2.98
CA TYR A 54 -0.08 11.35 -2.55
C TYR A 54 0.52 10.91 -1.22
N PHE A 55 -0.32 10.26 -0.42
CA PHE A 55 0.08 9.66 0.85
C PHE A 55 0.84 8.35 0.62
N HIS A 56 0.40 7.55 -0.34
CA HIS A 56 1.06 6.33 -0.80
C HIS A 56 1.01 6.17 -2.31
N TYR A 57 2.02 5.47 -2.84
CA TYR A 57 2.09 5.02 -4.22
C TYR A 57 2.09 3.49 -4.23
N PHE A 58 1.13 2.88 -4.91
CA PHE A 58 1.16 1.48 -5.25
C PHE A 58 1.62 1.37 -6.71
N ALA A 59 2.84 0.95 -6.94
CA ALA A 59 3.44 1.02 -8.27
C ALA A 59 3.94 -0.35 -8.75
N ASP A 60 3.68 -0.66 -10.02
CA ASP A 60 4.23 -1.84 -10.68
C ASP A 60 5.77 -1.82 -10.60
N MET A 61 6.35 -2.96 -10.29
CA MET A 61 7.78 -3.16 -10.12
C MET A 61 8.61 -2.59 -11.30
N ARG A 62 8.13 -2.76 -12.53
CA ARG A 62 8.84 -2.30 -13.74
C ARG A 62 8.86 -0.78 -13.82
N ILE A 63 7.78 -0.13 -13.43
CA ILE A 63 7.69 1.34 -13.38
C ILE A 63 8.63 1.87 -12.30
N VAL A 64 8.67 1.25 -11.12
CA VAL A 64 9.59 1.64 -10.04
C VAL A 64 11.04 1.51 -10.49
N LEU A 65 11.41 0.40 -11.12
CA LEU A 65 12.77 0.18 -11.64
C LEU A 65 13.16 1.18 -12.71
N ALA A 66 12.23 1.53 -13.63
CA ALA A 66 12.48 2.50 -14.68
C ALA A 66 12.62 3.94 -14.17
N HIS A 67 12.01 4.26 -13.02
CA HIS A 67 11.99 5.61 -12.43
C HIS A 67 12.51 5.61 -10.99
N MET A 68 13.58 4.85 -10.75
CA MET A 68 14.16 4.62 -9.43
C MET A 68 14.49 5.92 -8.69
N GLY A 69 14.97 6.95 -9.39
CA GLY A 69 15.32 8.24 -8.78
C GLY A 69 14.16 8.87 -8.02
N PHE A 70 12.97 8.87 -8.62
CA PHE A 70 11.76 9.40 -7.97
C PHE A 70 11.33 8.52 -6.81
N PHE A 71 11.12 7.23 -7.06
CA PHE A 71 10.59 6.31 -6.04
C PHE A 71 11.54 6.10 -4.87
N GLN A 72 12.84 6.16 -5.09
CA GLN A 72 13.83 6.09 -4.01
C GLN A 72 13.75 7.30 -3.07
N SER A 73 13.50 8.50 -3.59
CA SER A 73 13.27 9.69 -2.76
C SER A 73 11.96 9.59 -1.96
N MET A 74 10.97 8.87 -2.49
CA MET A 74 9.66 8.63 -1.89
C MET A 74 9.49 7.21 -1.32
N ARG A 75 10.60 6.51 -1.02
CA ARG A 75 10.58 5.09 -0.62
C ARG A 75 9.66 4.77 0.56
N HIS A 76 9.54 5.71 1.51
CA HIS A 76 8.70 5.57 2.69
C HIS A 76 7.19 5.60 2.38
N LYS A 77 6.81 6.08 1.21
CA LYS A 77 5.43 6.13 0.71
C LYS A 77 5.18 5.11 -0.41
N THR A 78 6.23 4.49 -0.94
CA THR A 78 6.15 3.62 -2.12
C THR A 78 5.98 2.17 -1.70
N ILE A 79 4.94 1.54 -2.25
CA ILE A 79 4.64 0.13 -2.12
C ILE A 79 4.77 -0.48 -3.52
N VAL A 80 5.72 -1.39 -3.68
CA VAL A 80 6.00 -2.03 -4.95
C VAL A 80 5.08 -3.23 -5.14
N LEU A 81 4.40 -3.29 -6.27
CA LEU A 81 3.61 -4.44 -6.70
C LEU A 81 4.48 -5.37 -7.55
N ALA A 82 4.72 -6.57 -7.07
CA ALA A 82 5.56 -7.55 -7.73
C ALA A 82 4.80 -8.88 -7.93
N ASN A 83 5.05 -9.55 -9.07
CA ASN A 83 4.41 -10.83 -9.37
C ASN A 83 5.03 -12.03 -8.62
N SER A 84 6.17 -11.82 -7.98
CA SER A 84 6.89 -12.84 -7.21
C SER A 84 7.57 -12.21 -5.99
N ALA A 85 8.06 -13.05 -5.10
CA ALA A 85 8.86 -12.57 -3.98
C ALA A 85 10.08 -11.79 -4.47
N VAL A 86 10.28 -10.61 -3.91
CA VAL A 86 11.42 -9.73 -4.23
C VAL A 86 12.59 -10.12 -3.34
N ASP A 87 13.74 -10.35 -3.95
CA ASP A 87 14.97 -10.55 -3.21
C ASP A 87 15.35 -9.27 -2.47
N LYS A 88 15.59 -9.38 -1.18
CA LYS A 88 16.02 -8.27 -0.32
C LYS A 88 17.37 -7.68 -0.74
N ALA A 89 18.19 -8.44 -1.43
CA ALA A 89 19.46 -7.97 -1.99
C ALA A 89 19.28 -7.19 -3.31
N SER A 90 18.08 -7.19 -3.88
CA SER A 90 17.78 -6.44 -5.11
C SER A 90 17.64 -4.94 -4.86
N ALA A 91 17.64 -4.16 -5.94
CA ALA A 91 17.38 -2.72 -5.89
C ALA A 91 16.04 -2.35 -5.24
N LEU A 92 15.08 -3.28 -5.22
CA LEU A 92 13.77 -3.13 -4.58
C LEU A 92 13.73 -3.51 -3.10
N GLY A 93 14.82 -4.07 -2.56
CA GLY A 93 14.87 -4.56 -1.18
C GLY A 93 14.68 -3.47 -0.10
N SER A 94 14.82 -2.20 -0.46
CA SER A 94 14.59 -1.05 0.42
C SER A 94 13.14 -0.57 0.44
N PHE A 95 12.28 -1.12 -0.41
CA PHE A 95 10.86 -0.76 -0.51
C PHE A 95 9.96 -1.74 0.22
N HIS A 96 8.79 -1.26 0.64
CA HIS A 96 7.68 -2.16 0.92
C HIS A 96 7.22 -2.84 -0.37
N THR A 97 7.05 -4.14 -0.32
CA THR A 97 6.67 -4.93 -1.49
C THR A 97 5.47 -5.82 -1.18
N ILE A 98 4.51 -5.82 -2.09
CA ILE A 98 3.38 -6.74 -2.07
C ILE A 98 3.51 -7.68 -3.26
N CYS A 99 3.47 -8.99 -2.98
CA CYS A 99 3.35 -10.00 -4.03
C CYS A 99 1.90 -10.05 -4.50
N THR A 100 1.67 -9.75 -5.78
CA THR A 100 0.32 -9.72 -6.37
C THR A 100 -0.20 -11.11 -6.74
N ASN A 101 0.70 -12.08 -6.92
CA ASN A 101 0.36 -13.47 -7.23
C ASN A 101 0.16 -14.30 -5.97
N GLN A 102 -0.82 -13.92 -5.17
CA GLN A 102 -1.20 -14.61 -3.94
C GLN A 102 -2.71 -14.53 -3.72
N PRO A 103 -3.30 -15.43 -2.90
CA PRO A 103 -4.72 -15.40 -2.60
C PRO A 103 -5.19 -14.07 -2.02
N GLU A 104 -6.44 -13.68 -2.31
CA GLU A 104 -7.05 -12.44 -1.86
C GLU A 104 -6.88 -12.17 -0.36
N LYS A 105 -7.08 -13.19 0.48
CA LYS A 105 -6.89 -13.06 1.94
C LYS A 105 -5.47 -12.65 2.34
N GLN A 106 -4.48 -13.13 1.61
CA GLN A 106 -3.07 -12.76 1.86
C GLN A 106 -2.77 -11.36 1.36
N LEU A 107 -3.33 -10.96 0.20
CA LEU A 107 -3.24 -9.59 -0.30
C LEU A 107 -3.84 -8.59 0.70
N LEU A 108 -5.06 -8.85 1.13
CA LEU A 108 -5.76 -8.02 2.11
C LEU A 108 -4.96 -7.87 3.41
N ARG A 109 -4.41 -8.97 3.89
CA ARG A 109 -3.53 -8.97 5.07
C ARG A 109 -2.29 -8.12 4.87
N SER A 110 -1.62 -8.23 3.71
CA SER A 110 -0.44 -7.43 3.39
C SER A 110 -0.75 -5.94 3.40
N ILE A 111 -1.89 -5.54 2.85
CA ILE A 111 -2.36 -4.15 2.84
C ILE A 111 -2.64 -3.65 4.27
N LEU A 112 -3.37 -4.42 5.07
CA LEU A 112 -3.69 -4.06 6.47
C LEU A 112 -2.43 -3.95 7.34
N MET A 113 -1.45 -4.82 7.13
CA MET A 113 -0.17 -4.75 7.85
C MET A 113 0.60 -3.48 7.52
N LEU A 114 0.59 -3.03 6.27
CA LEU A 114 1.22 -1.77 5.87
C LEU A 114 0.54 -0.56 6.52
N GLU A 115 -0.78 -0.55 6.58
CA GLU A 115 -1.54 0.50 7.24
C GLU A 115 -1.22 0.58 8.73
N GLN A 116 -1.17 -0.55 9.43
CA GLN A 116 -0.81 -0.60 10.86
C GLN A 116 0.59 -0.06 11.15
N HIS A 117 1.57 -0.40 10.32
CA HIS A 117 2.94 0.10 10.49
C HIS A 117 3.03 1.61 10.25
N ALA A 118 2.25 2.13 9.31
CA ALA A 118 2.18 3.57 9.07
C ALA A 118 1.62 4.33 10.28
N HIS A 119 0.62 3.78 10.96
CA HIS A 119 0.02 4.39 12.15
C HIS A 119 0.83 4.19 13.44
N ALA A 120 1.45 3.02 13.64
CA ALA A 120 2.12 2.68 14.88
C ALA A 120 3.42 3.48 15.14
N ASN A 121 4.13 3.89 14.10
CA ASN A 121 5.46 4.51 14.25
C ASN A 121 5.54 5.98 13.85
N GLY A 122 4.48 6.59 13.31
CA GLY A 122 4.52 7.96 12.79
C GLY A 122 5.60 8.20 11.72
N ARG A 123 6.28 7.14 11.30
CA ARG A 123 7.34 7.10 10.30
C ARG A 123 7.02 5.99 9.33
N ASN A 124 6.71 6.36 8.11
CA ASN A 124 6.46 5.42 7.00
C ASN A 124 7.76 4.76 6.51
N LEU A 125 8.56 4.23 7.41
CA LEU A 125 9.77 3.49 7.04
C LEU A 125 9.43 1.99 7.01
N PRO A 126 9.91 1.26 5.99
CA PRO A 126 9.86 -0.18 5.99
C PRO A 126 10.48 -0.71 7.28
N PRO A 127 9.90 -1.71 7.94
CA PRO A 127 10.56 -2.35 9.05
C PRO A 127 11.91 -2.87 8.54
N VAL A 128 12.99 -2.47 9.19
CA VAL A 128 14.28 -3.11 8.98
C VAL A 128 14.09 -4.53 9.50
N VAL A 129 13.83 -5.45 8.59
CA VAL A 129 13.70 -6.87 8.94
C VAL A 129 15.09 -7.33 9.31
N HIS A 130 15.40 -7.29 10.59
CA HIS A 130 16.48 -8.12 11.12
C HIS A 130 16.10 -9.57 10.78
N ALA A 131 16.89 -10.18 9.92
CA ALA A 131 16.81 -11.60 9.65
C ALA A 131 16.93 -12.34 10.99
N HIS A 132 15.93 -13.08 11.36
CA HIS A 132 15.67 -13.87 12.55
C HIS A 132 14.57 -13.29 13.46
N ASN A 133 13.34 -13.48 13.04
CA ASN A 133 12.27 -13.74 14.00
C ASN A 133 11.29 -14.73 13.38
N GLU A 134 11.47 -15.98 13.72
CA GLU A 134 10.55 -17.08 13.41
C GLU A 134 9.18 -16.93 14.12
N ASN A 135 8.98 -15.83 14.83
CA ASN A 135 7.75 -15.47 15.51
C ASN A 135 7.06 -14.26 14.86
N ALA A 136 6.95 -14.26 13.53
CA ALA A 136 5.96 -13.41 12.89
C ALA A 136 4.58 -13.90 13.36
N VAL A 137 3.98 -13.18 14.30
CA VAL A 137 2.61 -13.45 14.76
C VAL A 137 1.70 -13.36 13.54
N SER A 138 1.38 -14.51 12.99
CA SER A 138 0.48 -14.58 11.84
C SER A 138 -0.93 -14.35 12.36
N LEU A 139 -1.55 -13.23 11.93
CA LEU A 139 -2.95 -12.97 12.22
C LEU A 139 -3.81 -14.14 11.73
N SER A 140 -4.68 -14.63 12.59
CA SER A 140 -5.67 -15.63 12.22
C SER A 140 -6.70 -15.03 11.26
N SER A 141 -7.39 -15.87 10.49
CA SER A 141 -8.47 -15.41 9.60
C SER A 141 -9.54 -14.59 10.34
N ARG A 142 -9.80 -14.92 11.59
CA ARG A 142 -10.76 -14.21 12.45
C ARG A 142 -10.25 -12.83 12.87
N GLU A 143 -8.95 -12.70 13.17
CA GLU A 143 -8.34 -11.40 13.50
C GLU A 143 -8.35 -10.47 12.30
N ILE A 144 -8.12 -10.97 11.10
CA ILE A 144 -8.24 -10.20 9.86
C ILE A 144 -9.68 -9.74 9.64
N GLU A 145 -10.65 -10.62 9.89
CA GLU A 145 -12.08 -10.30 9.75
C GLU A 145 -12.50 -9.21 10.74
N VAL A 146 -12.13 -9.36 12.01
CA VAL A 146 -12.40 -8.37 13.06
C VAL A 146 -11.75 -7.02 12.72
N MET A 147 -10.49 -7.01 12.29
CA MET A 147 -9.82 -5.78 11.89
C MET A 147 -10.50 -5.11 10.69
N SER A 148 -10.92 -5.89 9.71
CA SER A 148 -11.66 -5.39 8.55
C SER A 148 -13.00 -4.73 8.97
N LEU A 149 -13.68 -5.30 9.95
CA LEU A 149 -14.93 -4.74 10.49
C LEU A 149 -14.69 -3.46 11.31
N VAL A 150 -13.64 -3.42 12.11
CA VAL A 150 -13.24 -2.22 12.86
C VAL A 150 -12.90 -1.07 11.91
N VAL A 151 -12.15 -1.33 10.85
CA VAL A 151 -11.84 -0.32 9.81
C VAL A 151 -13.09 0.18 9.11
N LYS A 152 -14.10 -0.68 8.92
CA LYS A 152 -15.42 -0.29 8.37
C LYS A 152 -16.30 0.48 9.36
N GLY A 153 -15.84 0.72 10.58
CA GLY A 153 -16.55 1.51 11.60
C GLY A 153 -17.55 0.73 12.44
N TYR A 154 -17.52 -0.60 12.40
CA TYR A 154 -18.34 -1.41 13.33
C TYR A 154 -17.77 -1.35 14.73
N ILE A 155 -18.63 -1.20 15.72
CA ILE A 155 -18.25 -1.23 17.14
C ILE A 155 -18.18 -2.68 17.64
N ASN A 156 -17.42 -2.90 18.73
CA ASN A 156 -17.19 -4.24 19.27
C ASN A 156 -18.48 -5.03 19.63
N LYS A 157 -19.60 -4.36 19.81
CA LYS A 157 -20.89 -5.02 20.08
C LYS A 157 -21.57 -5.59 18.84
N GLU A 158 -21.12 -5.19 17.64
CA GLU A 158 -21.67 -5.60 16.34
C GLU A 158 -20.81 -6.69 15.67
N ILE A 159 -19.67 -6.99 16.27
CA ILE A 159 -18.76 -8.02 15.87
C ILE A 159 -19.01 -9.29 16.69
#